data_36b4890f694fcbcc1fd0b5899972219c
#
_entry.id   36b4890f694fcbcc1fd0b5899972219c
#
_cell.length_a   1.000
_cell.length_b   1.000
_cell.length_c   1.000
_cell.angle_alpha   90.00
_cell.angle_beta   90.00
_cell.angle_gamma   90.00
#
_symmetry.space_group_name_H-M   'P 1'
#
loop_
_entity.id
_entity.type
_entity.pdbx_description
1 polymer ?
#
loop_
_entity_poly.entity_id
_entity_poly.type
_entity_poly.pdbx_seq_one_letter_code
_entity_poly.pdbx_strand_id
1 'polypeptide(L)'
;KHGGSAILGAVRSTKEEDYARYGYAIGNEIEKGTIGIDKFIEKPGAGVTDSPYAVVGGYVFSPDIFPALEKAMAKIDIKSFADELYWADGMNIMLEEGKQTYAVEIENARYYDCGNKLEYIKAVVEFGLKHDDIKAEFAEFLKDISKK
;
A
#
# COMPACT_ATOMS: atom_id res chain seq x y z
N LYS A 1 -15.24 -13.92 1.89
CA LYS A 1 -14.86 -15.34 2.05
C LYS A 1 -14.41 -15.63 3.48
N HIS A 2 -13.56 -14.82 4.06
CA HIS A 2 -12.96 -15.00 5.38
C HIS A 2 -13.61 -14.17 6.50
N GLY A 3 -14.65 -13.39 6.22
CA GLY A 3 -15.38 -12.60 7.22
C GLY A 3 -14.56 -11.48 7.88
N GLY A 4 -13.51 -11.00 7.19
CA GLY A 4 -12.59 -10.01 7.74
C GLY A 4 -13.20 -8.63 7.93
N SER A 5 -12.65 -7.90 8.88
CA SER A 5 -13.01 -6.51 9.18
C SER A 5 -12.21 -5.50 8.35
N ALA A 6 -11.08 -5.92 7.76
CA ALA A 6 -10.32 -5.11 6.82
C ALA A 6 -9.62 -5.96 5.76
N ILE A 7 -9.50 -5.41 4.56
CA ILE A 7 -8.74 -5.99 3.44
C ILE A 7 -7.84 -4.91 2.87
N LEU A 8 -6.55 -5.21 2.75
CA LEU A 8 -5.52 -4.31 2.23
C LEU A 8 -4.93 -4.87 0.95
N GLY A 9 -4.79 -4.05 -0.08
CA GLY A 9 -4.05 -4.41 -1.29
C GLY A 9 -2.54 -4.36 -1.02
N ALA A 10 -1.83 -5.45 -1.33
CA ALA A 10 -0.39 -5.53 -1.17
C ALA A 10 0.31 -5.93 -2.46
N VAL A 11 1.56 -5.54 -2.57
CA VAL A 11 2.49 -6.04 -3.60
C VAL A 11 3.68 -6.67 -2.91
N ARG A 12 4.30 -7.64 -3.58
CA ARG A 12 5.51 -8.26 -3.05
C ARG A 12 6.72 -7.37 -3.33
N SER A 13 7.38 -6.89 -2.30
CA SER A 13 8.66 -6.19 -2.38
C SER A 13 9.59 -6.54 -1.21
N THR A 14 10.85 -6.83 -1.57
CA THR A 14 11.96 -7.08 -0.63
C THR A 14 13.10 -6.09 -0.82
N LYS A 15 12.85 -5.00 -1.56
CA LYS A 15 13.84 -3.95 -1.75
C LYS A 15 14.02 -3.15 -0.46
N GLU A 16 15.25 -2.97 -0.03
CA GLU A 16 15.57 -2.30 1.21
C GLU A 16 14.97 -0.88 1.29
N GLU A 17 15.01 -0.15 0.17
CA GLU A 17 14.46 1.20 0.04
C GLU A 17 12.92 1.27 0.25
N ASP A 18 12.21 0.17 -0.09
CA ASP A 18 10.75 0.14 0.01
C ASP A 18 10.28 0.03 1.47
N TYR A 19 11.08 -0.56 2.37
CA TYR A 19 10.77 -0.60 3.80
C TYR A 19 10.75 0.79 4.45
N ALA A 20 11.46 1.75 3.90
CA ALA A 20 11.40 3.15 4.35
C ALA A 20 10.25 3.95 3.72
N ARG A 21 9.57 3.38 2.71
CA ARG A 21 8.56 4.11 1.91
C ARG A 21 7.14 3.63 2.14
N TYR A 22 6.95 2.33 2.36
CA TYR A 22 5.64 1.69 2.45
C TYR A 22 5.40 1.07 3.81
N GLY A 23 4.12 0.90 4.15
CA GLY A 23 3.72 0.07 5.28
C GLY A 23 3.77 -1.42 4.90
N TYR A 24 4.07 -2.26 5.87
CA TYR A 24 4.19 -3.70 5.66
C TYR A 24 3.20 -4.48 6.53
N ALA A 25 2.50 -5.42 5.89
CA ALA A 25 1.66 -6.39 6.57
C ALA A 25 2.52 -7.57 7.04
N ILE A 26 2.43 -7.89 8.32
CA ILE A 26 3.15 -8.99 8.96
C ILE A 26 2.13 -10.01 9.40
N GLY A 27 2.34 -11.27 9.06
CA GLY A 27 1.42 -12.35 9.35
C GLY A 27 1.70 -13.58 8.50
N ASN A 28 0.79 -14.53 8.51
CA ASN A 28 0.94 -15.79 7.82
C ASN A 28 0.06 -15.85 6.56
N GLU A 29 0.59 -16.43 5.50
CA GLU A 29 -0.18 -16.73 4.31
C GLU A 29 -1.20 -17.84 4.66
N ILE A 30 -2.49 -17.52 4.57
CA ILE A 30 -3.60 -18.45 4.88
C ILE A 30 -4.12 -19.16 3.65
N GLU A 31 -3.96 -18.57 2.49
CA GLU A 31 -4.14 -19.13 1.16
C GLU A 31 -3.28 -18.35 0.19
N LYS A 32 -3.00 -18.89 -1.00
CA LYS A 32 -2.12 -18.24 -1.99
C LYS A 32 -2.48 -16.77 -2.20
N GLY A 33 -1.54 -15.89 -1.90
CA GLY A 33 -1.67 -14.45 -2.05
C GLY A 33 -2.59 -13.77 -1.02
N THR A 34 -3.06 -14.48 0.00
CA THR A 34 -3.87 -13.91 1.09
C THR A 34 -3.18 -14.13 2.43
N ILE A 35 -2.86 -13.03 3.09
CA ILE A 35 -2.12 -13.01 4.35
C ILE A 35 -3.07 -12.60 5.46
N GLY A 36 -3.20 -13.44 6.49
CA GLY A 36 -3.81 -13.03 7.75
C GLY A 36 -2.83 -12.12 8.48
N ILE A 37 -3.24 -10.88 8.75
CA ILE A 37 -2.38 -9.87 9.35
C ILE A 37 -2.41 -10.02 10.87
N ASP A 38 -1.24 -10.20 11.48
CA ASP A 38 -1.05 -10.15 12.93
C ASP A 38 -0.59 -8.76 13.37
N LYS A 39 0.15 -8.06 12.50
CA LYS A 39 0.69 -6.72 12.77
C LYS A 39 0.87 -5.94 11.48
N PHE A 40 0.66 -4.64 11.55
CA PHE A 40 1.01 -3.70 10.48
C PHE A 40 2.03 -2.70 10.99
N ILE A 41 3.06 -2.44 10.20
CA ILE A 41 4.09 -1.43 10.54
C ILE A 41 4.19 -0.45 9.37
N GLU A 42 3.91 0.81 9.66
CA GLU A 42 4.12 1.89 8.70
C GLU A 42 5.61 2.23 8.62
N LYS A 43 6.16 2.20 7.42
CA LYS A 43 7.55 2.54 7.10
C LYS A 43 8.56 1.96 8.10
N PRO A 44 8.63 0.63 8.26
CA PRO A 44 9.44 0.01 9.30
C PRO A 44 10.92 0.37 9.23
N GLY A 45 11.42 0.70 8.04
CA GLY A 45 12.85 0.83 7.81
C GLY A 45 13.51 -0.54 7.56
N ALA A 46 14.76 -0.50 7.11
CA ALA A 46 15.54 -1.70 6.84
C ALA A 46 15.80 -2.54 8.10
N GLY A 47 15.65 -3.86 7.97
CA GLY A 47 15.97 -4.81 9.04
C GLY A 47 14.97 -4.90 10.19
N VAL A 48 13.83 -4.19 10.14
CA VAL A 48 12.78 -4.26 11.17
C VAL A 48 11.81 -5.43 10.93
N THR A 49 11.61 -5.78 9.66
CA THR A 49 10.80 -6.94 9.25
C THR A 49 11.37 -7.53 7.97
N ASP A 50 11.15 -8.81 7.76
CA ASP A 50 11.45 -9.56 6.54
C ASP A 50 10.17 -9.86 5.72
N SER A 51 9.02 -9.37 6.16
CA SER A 51 7.77 -9.51 5.40
C SER A 51 7.93 -8.93 3.99
N PRO A 52 7.56 -9.66 2.94
CA PRO A 52 7.61 -9.14 1.58
C PRO A 52 6.35 -8.38 1.17
N TYR A 53 5.35 -8.24 2.04
CA TYR A 53 4.02 -7.72 1.69
C TYR A 53 3.91 -6.23 1.96
N ALA A 54 4.35 -5.41 0.99
CA ALA A 54 4.20 -3.97 1.02
C ALA A 54 2.76 -3.57 0.69
N VAL A 55 2.11 -2.84 1.57
CA VAL A 55 0.75 -2.33 1.38
C VAL A 55 0.84 -0.99 0.65
N VAL A 56 0.30 -0.94 -0.57
CA VAL A 56 0.55 0.17 -1.51
C VAL A 56 -0.72 0.91 -1.94
N GLY A 57 -1.86 0.57 -1.37
CA GLY A 57 -3.12 1.25 -1.65
C GLY A 57 -4.26 0.30 -1.98
N GLY A 58 -5.47 0.81 -1.88
CA GLY A 58 -6.68 0.01 -1.95
C GLY A 58 -6.97 -0.66 -0.60
N TYR A 59 -7.80 0.02 0.19
CA TYR A 59 -8.21 -0.44 1.52
C TYR A 59 -9.72 -0.58 1.55
N VAL A 60 -10.21 -1.67 2.14
CA VAL A 60 -11.62 -1.85 2.45
C VAL A 60 -11.72 -2.16 3.93
N PHE A 61 -12.42 -1.31 4.66
CA PHE A 61 -12.65 -1.48 6.10
C PHE A 61 -14.12 -1.70 6.39
N SER A 62 -14.42 -2.52 7.40
CA SER A 62 -15.74 -2.51 8.04
C SER A 62 -15.94 -1.20 8.82
N PRO A 63 -17.18 -0.84 9.18
CA PRO A 63 -17.45 0.33 10.01
C PRO A 63 -16.71 0.36 11.35
N ASP A 64 -16.19 -0.76 11.82
CA ASP A 64 -15.38 -0.86 13.05
C ASP A 64 -14.14 0.04 13.03
N ILE A 65 -13.68 0.46 11.84
CA ILE A 65 -12.53 1.36 11.71
C ILE A 65 -12.79 2.72 12.40
N PHE A 66 -14.03 3.22 12.38
CA PHE A 66 -14.32 4.53 12.95
C PHE A 66 -14.13 4.57 14.47
N PRO A 67 -14.74 3.69 15.29
CA PRO A 67 -14.47 3.68 16.72
C PRO A 67 -13.02 3.31 17.05
N ALA A 68 -12.33 2.55 16.21
CA ALA A 68 -10.90 2.26 16.36
C ALA A 68 -10.04 3.52 16.15
N LEU A 69 -10.36 4.34 15.15
CA LEU A 69 -9.70 5.62 14.91
C LEU A 69 -9.94 6.61 16.05
N GLU A 70 -11.16 6.67 16.61
CA GLU A 70 -11.45 7.49 17.78
C GLU A 70 -10.59 7.09 19.00
N LYS A 71 -10.41 5.79 19.22
CA LYS A 71 -9.53 5.27 20.29
C LYS A 71 -8.06 5.58 20.01
N ALA A 72 -7.61 5.46 18.75
CA ALA A 72 -6.27 5.81 18.35
C ALA A 72 -6.02 7.31 18.58
N MET A 73 -6.93 8.15 18.14
CA MET A 73 -6.85 9.61 18.33
C MET A 73 -6.74 10.01 19.80
N ALA A 74 -7.45 9.31 20.70
CA ALA A 74 -7.38 9.57 22.14
C ALA A 74 -5.99 9.22 22.76
N LYS A 75 -5.17 8.41 22.09
CA LYS A 75 -3.82 8.05 22.53
C LYS A 75 -2.74 8.98 21.96
N ILE A 76 -3.06 9.74 20.92
CA ILE A 76 -2.10 10.64 20.24
C ILE A 76 -2.16 12.01 20.95
N ASP A 77 -1.04 12.44 21.52
CA ASP A 77 -0.87 13.80 22.01
C ASP A 77 -0.47 14.72 20.84
N ILE A 78 -1.47 15.23 20.13
CA ILE A 78 -1.26 16.10 18.97
C ILE A 78 -0.68 17.44 19.44
N LYS A 79 0.64 17.59 19.34
CA LYS A 79 1.38 18.81 19.70
C LYS A 79 1.84 19.60 18.49
N SER A 80 1.86 18.99 17.32
CA SER A 80 2.36 19.59 16.08
C SER A 80 1.59 19.11 14.85
N PHE A 81 1.70 19.81 13.73
CA PHE A 81 1.19 19.36 12.43
C PHE A 81 1.87 18.07 11.89
N ALA A 82 2.94 17.62 12.54
CA ALA A 82 3.62 16.36 12.21
C ALA A 82 2.98 15.14 12.91
N ASP A 83 2.14 15.39 13.91
CA ASP A 83 1.44 14.34 14.65
C ASP A 83 0.12 14.05 13.92
N GLU A 84 0.18 13.22 12.90
CA GLU A 84 -0.97 12.83 12.08
C GLU A 84 -1.56 11.51 12.57
N LEU A 85 -2.89 11.43 12.58
CA LEU A 85 -3.60 10.18 12.75
C LEU A 85 -3.65 9.44 11.41
N TYR A 86 -3.07 8.26 11.36
CA TYR A 86 -3.12 7.40 10.18
C TYR A 86 -4.21 6.34 10.30
N TRP A 87 -4.74 5.88 9.17
CA TRP A 87 -5.65 4.73 9.13
C TRP A 87 -5.02 3.48 9.77
N ALA A 88 -3.69 3.35 9.69
CA ALA A 88 -2.91 2.28 10.29
C ALA A 88 -3.03 2.23 11.82
N ASP A 89 -3.18 3.39 12.48
CA ASP A 89 -3.37 3.44 13.93
C ASP A 89 -4.71 2.81 14.33
N GLY A 90 -5.78 3.16 13.62
CA GLY A 90 -7.08 2.52 13.81
C GLY A 90 -7.05 1.03 13.50
N MET A 91 -6.37 0.63 12.41
CA MET A 91 -6.25 -0.78 12.04
C MET A 91 -5.50 -1.58 13.12
N ASN A 92 -4.42 -1.04 13.68
CA ASN A 92 -3.70 -1.71 14.77
C ASN A 92 -4.58 -1.86 16.03
N ILE A 93 -5.43 -0.88 16.35
CA ILE A 93 -6.44 -1.04 17.41
C ILE A 93 -7.42 -2.17 17.07
N MET A 94 -7.86 -2.27 15.80
CA MET A 94 -8.74 -3.37 15.38
C MET A 94 -8.05 -4.73 15.55
N LEU A 95 -6.76 -4.85 15.23
CA LEU A 95 -5.97 -6.07 15.45
C LEU A 95 -5.84 -6.40 16.95
N GLU A 96 -5.56 -5.41 17.81
CA GLU A 96 -5.52 -5.56 19.27
C GLU A 96 -6.87 -6.05 19.83
N GLU A 97 -7.98 -5.65 19.22
CA GLU A 97 -9.34 -6.10 19.58
C GLU A 97 -9.72 -7.47 18.97
N GLY A 98 -8.78 -8.15 18.30
CA GLY A 98 -9.01 -9.46 17.72
C GLY A 98 -9.82 -9.44 16.42
N LYS A 99 -9.95 -8.29 15.75
CA LYS A 99 -10.60 -8.19 14.44
C LYS A 99 -9.70 -8.81 13.37
N GLN A 100 -10.28 -9.68 12.55
CA GLN A 100 -9.54 -10.31 11.46
C GLN A 100 -9.30 -9.33 10.32
N THR A 101 -8.04 -9.19 9.95
CA THR A 101 -7.58 -8.31 8.87
C THR A 101 -6.72 -9.09 7.90
N TYR A 102 -6.86 -8.81 6.63
CA TYR A 102 -6.16 -9.52 5.56
C TYR A 102 -5.42 -8.55 4.64
N ALA A 103 -4.24 -8.96 4.17
CA ALA A 103 -3.63 -8.39 2.99
C ALA A 103 -3.81 -9.35 1.80
N VAL A 104 -4.12 -8.79 0.63
CA VAL A 104 -4.27 -9.56 -0.60
C VAL A 104 -3.21 -9.12 -1.59
N GLU A 105 -2.36 -10.05 -2.03
CA GLU A 105 -1.34 -9.78 -3.04
C GLU A 105 -2.00 -9.53 -4.40
N ILE A 106 -1.70 -8.38 -4.99
CA ILE A 106 -2.16 -8.02 -6.33
C ILE A 106 -1.18 -8.65 -7.33
N GLU A 107 -1.53 -9.84 -7.83
CA GLU A 107 -0.70 -10.57 -8.79
C GLU A 107 -0.67 -9.86 -10.16
N ASN A 108 0.47 -9.97 -10.86
CA ASN A 108 0.67 -9.43 -12.22
C ASN A 108 0.42 -7.92 -12.35
N ALA A 109 0.48 -7.19 -11.26
CA ALA A 109 0.34 -5.74 -11.22
C ALA A 109 1.71 -5.08 -11.06
N ARG A 110 1.87 -3.92 -11.69
CA ARG A 110 2.95 -2.99 -11.42
C ARG A 110 2.40 -1.84 -10.61
N TYR A 111 3.00 -1.60 -9.47
CA TYR A 111 2.73 -0.42 -8.66
C TYR A 111 3.59 0.75 -9.12
N TYR A 112 2.99 1.93 -9.24
CA TYR A 112 3.67 3.20 -9.51
C TYR A 112 3.43 4.13 -8.34
N ASP A 113 4.48 4.50 -7.64
CA ASP A 113 4.43 5.54 -6.62
C ASP A 113 4.39 6.92 -7.29
N CYS A 114 3.18 7.41 -7.55
CA CYS A 114 2.99 8.72 -8.20
C CYS A 114 3.42 9.91 -7.33
N GLY A 115 3.78 9.71 -6.07
CA GLY A 115 4.47 10.69 -5.24
C GLY A 115 5.94 10.87 -5.64
N ASN A 116 6.53 9.87 -6.29
CA ASN A 116 7.87 9.96 -6.88
C ASN A 116 7.78 10.49 -8.32
N LYS A 117 8.49 11.58 -8.61
CA LYS A 117 8.45 12.24 -9.93
C LYS A 117 8.80 11.31 -11.09
N LEU A 118 9.81 10.45 -10.93
CA LEU A 118 10.23 9.51 -11.98
C LEU A 118 9.18 8.42 -12.20
N GLU A 119 8.64 7.83 -11.12
CA GLU A 119 7.60 6.80 -11.22
C GLU A 119 6.30 7.35 -11.79
N TYR A 120 5.94 8.60 -11.46
CA TYR A 120 4.82 9.30 -12.09
C TYR A 120 4.98 9.39 -13.62
N ILE A 121 6.16 9.84 -14.10
CA ILE A 121 6.42 9.95 -15.54
C ILE A 121 6.40 8.57 -16.22
N LYS A 122 6.97 7.55 -15.57
CA LYS A 122 6.89 6.17 -16.08
C LYS A 122 5.44 5.70 -16.19
N ALA A 123 4.60 5.98 -15.19
CA ALA A 123 3.19 5.66 -15.23
C ALA A 123 2.49 6.34 -16.41
N VAL A 124 2.69 7.64 -16.58
CA VAL A 124 2.11 8.40 -17.71
C VAL A 124 2.49 7.79 -19.06
N VAL A 125 3.78 7.46 -19.24
CA VAL A 125 4.29 6.86 -20.49
C VAL A 125 3.66 5.47 -20.72
N GLU A 126 3.67 4.60 -19.71
CA GLU A 126 3.14 3.24 -19.89
C GLU A 126 1.63 3.22 -20.09
N PHE A 127 0.87 4.07 -19.39
CA PHE A 127 -0.57 4.19 -19.62
C PHE A 127 -0.88 4.81 -20.98
N GLY A 128 -0.12 5.82 -21.43
CA GLY A 128 -0.26 6.40 -22.76
C GLY A 128 -0.04 5.37 -23.88
N LEU A 129 0.97 4.50 -23.73
CA LEU A 129 1.23 3.41 -24.67
C LEU A 129 0.18 2.29 -24.67
N LYS A 130 -0.65 2.20 -23.64
CA LYS A 130 -1.76 1.24 -23.54
C LYS A 130 -3.11 1.82 -23.95
N HIS A 131 -3.21 3.15 -24.06
CA HIS A 131 -4.47 3.84 -24.35
C HIS A 131 -4.84 3.71 -25.83
N ASP A 132 -5.97 3.09 -26.11
CA ASP A 132 -6.35 2.70 -27.48
C ASP A 132 -6.38 3.85 -28.48
N ASP A 133 -6.81 5.04 -28.08
CA ASP A 133 -6.98 6.19 -28.97
C ASP A 133 -5.66 6.89 -29.33
N ILE A 134 -4.61 6.76 -28.49
CA ILE A 134 -3.39 7.55 -28.66
C ILE A 134 -2.11 6.71 -28.77
N LYS A 135 -2.15 5.41 -28.46
CA LYS A 135 -0.96 4.55 -28.33
C LYS A 135 -0.03 4.58 -29.56
N ALA A 136 -0.59 4.64 -30.77
CA ALA A 136 0.20 4.62 -32.00
C ALA A 136 0.98 5.92 -32.19
N GLU A 137 0.30 7.06 -32.13
CA GLU A 137 0.90 8.39 -32.27
C GLU A 137 1.88 8.67 -31.13
N PHE A 138 1.51 8.28 -29.91
CA PHE A 138 2.38 8.46 -28.74
C PHE A 138 3.66 7.63 -28.83
N ALA A 139 3.59 6.40 -29.34
CA ALA A 139 4.77 5.59 -29.57
C ALA A 139 5.73 6.20 -30.61
N GLU A 140 5.22 6.80 -31.69
CA GLU A 140 6.04 7.52 -32.66
C GLU A 140 6.69 8.75 -32.04
N PHE A 141 5.94 9.56 -31.31
CA PHE A 141 6.47 10.71 -30.58
C PHE A 141 7.62 10.33 -29.65
N LEU A 142 7.48 9.27 -28.87
CA LEU A 142 8.55 8.78 -27.97
C LEU A 142 9.81 8.36 -28.72
N LYS A 143 9.66 7.70 -29.91
CA LYS A 143 10.80 7.35 -30.76
C LYS A 143 11.55 8.58 -31.25
N ASP A 144 10.83 9.65 -31.61
CA ASP A 144 11.42 10.85 -32.15
C ASP A 144 12.16 11.68 -31.10
N ILE A 145 11.63 11.78 -29.89
CA ILE A 145 12.34 12.47 -28.80
C ILE A 145 13.56 11.68 -28.30
N SER A 146 13.54 10.34 -28.39
CA SER A 146 14.67 9.50 -27.95
C SER A 146 15.89 9.55 -28.90
N LYS A 147 15.75 10.12 -30.11
CA LYS A 147 16.84 10.32 -31.09
C LYS A 147 17.59 11.64 -30.91
N LYS A 148 17.07 12.53 -30.07
CA LYS A 148 17.69 13.84 -29.74
C LYS A 148 18.65 13.73 -28.58
#